data_6bb57531d34af8633f1b8d0fca97a8f1
#
_entry.id   6bb57531d34af8633f1b8d0fca97a8f1
#
_cell.length_a   1.000
_cell.length_b   1.000
_cell.length_c   1.000
_cell.angle_alpha   90.00
_cell.angle_beta   90.00
_cell.angle_gamma   90.00
#
_symmetry.space_group_name_H-M   'P 1'
#
loop_
_entity.id
_entity.type
_entity.pdbx_description
1 polymer ?
#
loop_
_entity_poly.entity_id
_entity_poly.type
_entity_poly.pdbx_seq_one_letter_code
_entity_poly.pdbx_strand_id
1 'polypeptide(L)'
;MSIPEIEELKSQVEQKYGRTLSTTTDFEEFSLVLEKTLPQSISVSTLKRIWGYVNDSHKTRKYTLDILAQYIGFSNFDKFVSWLKTSTKYNS
;
A
#
# COMPACT_ATOMS: atom_id res chain seq x y z
N MET A 1 -8.74 9.27 -9.99
CA MET A 1 -9.57 8.65 -8.95
C MET A 1 -8.98 7.32 -8.52
N SER A 2 -8.82 7.14 -7.22
CA SER A 2 -8.30 5.88 -6.70
C SER A 2 -9.37 4.81 -6.72
N ILE A 3 -8.96 3.57 -6.98
CA ILE A 3 -9.89 2.46 -6.85
C ILE A 3 -10.03 2.11 -5.37
N PRO A 4 -11.21 1.66 -4.94
CA PRO A 4 -11.45 1.39 -3.52
C PRO A 4 -10.46 0.37 -2.91
N GLU A 5 -10.02 -0.58 -3.72
CA GLU A 5 -9.09 -1.58 -3.24
C GLU A 5 -7.74 -0.97 -2.84
N ILE A 6 -7.29 0.02 -3.59
CA ILE A 6 -6.02 0.68 -3.27
C ILE A 6 -6.17 1.51 -2.00
N GLU A 7 -7.30 2.18 -1.84
CA GLU A 7 -7.55 2.96 -0.63
C GLU A 7 -7.59 2.06 0.60
N GLU A 8 -8.22 0.90 0.48
CA GLU A 8 -8.27 -0.04 1.58
C GLU A 8 -6.88 -0.60 1.89
N LEU A 9 -6.11 -0.87 0.86
CA LEU A 9 -4.74 -1.36 1.05
C LEU A 9 -3.91 -0.35 1.84
N LYS A 10 -4.02 0.93 1.49
CA LYS A 10 -3.30 1.98 2.20
C LYS A 10 -3.71 2.04 3.66
N SER A 11 -5.01 1.91 3.92
CA SER A 11 -5.53 1.93 5.27
C SER A 11 -4.96 0.77 6.09
N GLN A 12 -4.95 -0.43 5.52
CA GLN A 12 -4.43 -1.60 6.20
C GLN A 12 -2.93 -1.47 6.47
N VAL A 13 -2.21 -0.90 5.51
CA VAL A 13 -0.77 -0.67 5.67
C VAL A 13 -0.53 0.27 6.84
N GLU A 14 -1.27 1.37 6.92
CA GLU A 14 -1.09 2.33 7.99
C GLU A 14 -1.46 1.73 9.35
N GLN A 15 -2.48 0.89 9.38
CA GLN A 15 -2.86 0.22 10.62
C GLN A 15 -1.77 -0.70 11.13
N LYS A 16 -1.17 -1.46 10.23
CA LYS A 16 -0.07 -2.35 10.64
C LYS A 16 1.15 -1.55 11.05
N TYR A 17 1.45 -0.49 10.30
CA TYR A 17 2.61 0.35 10.60
C TYR A 17 2.41 1.13 11.91
N GLY A 18 1.17 1.42 12.24
CA GLY A 18 0.83 2.10 13.49
C GLY A 18 0.82 3.61 13.38
N ARG A 19 0.92 4.15 12.17
CA ARG A 19 0.95 5.61 11.94
C ARG A 19 0.39 5.92 10.59
N THR A 20 -0.15 7.14 10.48
CA THR A 20 -0.56 7.67 9.18
C THR A 20 0.68 8.19 8.46
N LEU A 21 0.77 7.91 7.17
CA LEU A 21 1.89 8.37 6.35
C LEU A 21 1.49 9.69 5.69
N SER A 22 2.13 10.78 6.10
CA SER A 22 1.77 12.09 5.58
C SER A 22 2.96 12.99 5.23
N THR A 23 4.12 12.76 5.81
CA THR A 23 5.28 13.60 5.55
C THR A 23 6.35 12.80 4.81
N THR A 24 7.30 13.52 4.19
CA THR A 24 8.41 12.87 3.52
C THR A 24 9.17 11.97 4.49
N THR A 25 9.36 12.43 5.72
CA THR A 25 10.03 11.63 6.73
C THR A 25 9.27 10.34 7.01
N ASP A 26 7.94 10.40 7.08
CA ASP A 26 7.13 9.20 7.26
C ASP A 26 7.39 8.20 6.15
N PHE A 27 7.42 8.66 4.91
CA PHE A 27 7.64 7.78 3.78
C PHE A 27 9.05 7.22 3.76
N GLU A 28 10.03 8.02 4.17
CA GLU A 28 11.41 7.55 4.26
C GLU A 28 11.54 6.44 5.29
N GLU A 29 10.95 6.63 6.44
CA GLU A 29 10.99 5.63 7.50
C GLU A 29 10.26 4.37 7.08
N PHE A 30 9.11 4.52 6.45
CA PHE A 30 8.36 3.36 6.01
C PHE A 30 9.10 2.59 4.91
N SER A 31 9.76 3.31 4.01
CA SER A 31 10.58 2.66 2.98
C SER A 31 11.67 1.80 3.60
N LEU A 32 12.30 2.29 4.67
CA LEU A 32 13.31 1.51 5.39
C LEU A 32 12.71 0.29 6.05
N VAL A 33 11.52 0.42 6.61
CA VAL A 33 10.83 -0.73 7.21
C VAL A 33 10.55 -1.80 6.17
N LEU A 34 10.11 -1.39 4.98
CA LEU A 34 9.87 -2.35 3.90
C LEU A 34 11.17 -3.04 3.51
N GLU A 35 12.25 -2.28 3.42
CA GLU A 35 13.54 -2.82 3.03
C GLU A 35 14.02 -3.88 4.01
N LYS A 36 13.76 -3.67 5.30
CA LYS A 36 14.17 -4.61 6.35
C LYS A 36 13.23 -5.80 6.47
N THR A 37 11.98 -5.63 6.12
CA THR A 37 10.95 -6.64 6.33
C THR A 37 10.79 -7.56 5.13
N LEU A 38 10.97 -7.02 3.93
CA LEU A 38 10.72 -7.75 2.69
C LEU A 38 11.98 -7.76 1.82
N PRO A 39 12.10 -8.74 0.92
CA PRO A 39 13.24 -8.77 0.00
C PRO A 39 13.25 -7.61 -0.99
N GLN A 40 12.14 -6.90 -1.11
CA GLN A 40 12.01 -5.79 -2.03
C GLN A 40 11.45 -4.58 -1.29
N SER A 41 11.85 -3.40 -1.73
CA SER A 41 11.38 -2.16 -1.11
C SER A 41 10.76 -1.26 -2.17
N ILE A 42 10.13 -0.18 -1.69
CA ILE A 42 9.48 0.80 -2.55
C ILE A 42 10.12 2.14 -2.27
N SER A 43 10.46 2.87 -3.33
CA SER A 43 11.08 4.18 -3.18
C SER A 43 10.10 5.17 -2.57
N VAL A 44 10.66 6.19 -1.93
CA VAL A 44 9.85 7.24 -1.31
C VAL A 44 8.95 7.93 -2.35
N SER A 45 9.50 8.19 -3.53
CA SER A 45 8.71 8.83 -4.60
C SER A 45 7.50 8.00 -4.98
N THR A 46 7.69 6.69 -5.09
CA THR A 46 6.60 5.81 -5.44
C THR A 46 5.54 5.77 -4.33
N LEU A 47 5.99 5.72 -3.08
CA LEU A 47 5.06 5.73 -1.95
C LEU A 47 4.24 7.02 -1.93
N LYS A 48 4.87 8.16 -2.13
CA LYS A 48 4.16 9.43 -2.17
C LYS A 48 3.12 9.45 -3.28
N ARG A 49 3.44 8.84 -4.41
CA ARG A 49 2.52 8.78 -5.54
C ARG A 49 1.30 7.96 -5.19
N ILE A 50 1.51 6.82 -4.54
CA ILE A 50 0.39 5.95 -4.14
C ILE A 50 -0.50 6.66 -3.12
N TRP A 51 0.09 7.39 -2.19
CA TRP A 51 -0.66 8.11 -1.17
C TRP A 51 -1.24 9.43 -1.66
N GLY A 52 -0.95 9.79 -2.92
CA GLY A 52 -1.57 10.97 -3.50
C GLY A 52 -0.88 12.28 -3.20
N TYR A 53 0.32 12.24 -2.68
CA TYR A 53 1.05 13.47 -2.35
C TYR A 53 1.90 14.00 -3.50
N VAL A 54 2.00 13.24 -4.57
CA VAL A 54 2.68 13.68 -5.78
C VAL A 54 1.64 13.67 -6.89
N ASN A 55 1.49 14.80 -7.53
CA ASN A 55 0.51 14.91 -8.61
C ASN A 55 1.07 14.26 -9.87
N ASP A 56 0.77 13.01 -10.04
CA ASP A 56 1.30 12.19 -11.11
C ASP A 56 0.17 11.37 -11.68
N SER A 57 -0.02 11.43 -12.99
CA SER A 57 -1.11 10.72 -13.64
C SER A 57 -0.79 9.28 -13.95
N HIS A 58 0.43 8.84 -13.68
CA HIS A 58 0.81 7.47 -13.97
C HIS A 58 0.12 6.49 -13.04
N LYS A 59 -0.24 5.36 -13.60
CA LYS A 59 -0.87 4.31 -12.80
C LYS A 59 0.16 3.69 -11.86
N THR A 60 -0.30 3.31 -10.68
CA THR A 60 0.51 2.55 -9.75
C THR A 60 0.71 1.16 -10.33
N ARG A 61 1.94 0.69 -10.33
CA ARG A 61 2.24 -0.63 -10.89
C ARG A 61 1.79 -1.71 -9.95
N LYS A 62 1.29 -2.81 -10.52
CA LYS A 62 0.85 -3.95 -9.75
C LYS A 62 1.98 -4.49 -8.87
N TYR A 63 3.20 -4.49 -9.38
CA TYR A 63 4.38 -4.90 -8.64
C TYR A 63 4.48 -4.17 -7.30
N THR A 64 4.25 -2.87 -7.30
CA THR A 64 4.32 -2.06 -6.09
C THR A 64 3.18 -2.42 -5.14
N LEU A 65 1.98 -2.61 -5.69
CA LEU A 65 0.84 -3.00 -4.87
C LEU A 65 1.06 -4.38 -4.26
N ASP A 66 1.71 -5.29 -4.99
CA ASP A 66 2.05 -6.60 -4.46
C ASP A 66 2.95 -6.49 -3.24
N ILE A 67 3.94 -5.59 -3.30
CA ILE A 67 4.86 -5.42 -2.17
C ILE A 67 4.10 -4.92 -0.93
N LEU A 68 3.20 -3.97 -1.11
CA LEU A 68 2.40 -3.47 0.00
C LEU A 68 1.50 -4.56 0.57
N ALA A 69 0.92 -5.38 -0.30
CA ALA A 69 0.10 -6.50 0.14
C ALA A 69 0.93 -7.50 0.95
N GLN A 70 2.15 -7.76 0.52
CA GLN A 70 3.05 -8.65 1.25
C GLN A 70 3.37 -8.10 2.64
N TYR A 71 3.50 -6.79 2.74
CA TYR A 71 3.78 -6.18 4.03
C TYR A 71 2.66 -6.49 5.04
N ILE A 72 1.43 -6.51 4.60
CA ILE A 72 0.30 -6.79 5.51
C ILE A 72 -0.10 -8.26 5.56
N GLY A 73 0.70 -9.14 4.94
CA GLY A 73 0.54 -10.58 5.12
C GLY A 73 -0.08 -11.34 3.97
N PHE A 74 -0.26 -10.71 2.83
CA PHE A 74 -0.80 -11.40 1.66
C PHE A 74 0.32 -11.75 0.68
N SER A 75 0.07 -12.72 -0.17
CA SER A 75 1.07 -13.12 -1.17
C SER A 75 1.26 -12.05 -2.24
N ASN A 76 0.17 -11.39 -2.62
CA ASN A 76 0.21 -10.34 -3.62
C ASN A 76 -1.08 -9.52 -3.52
N PHE A 77 -1.17 -8.51 -4.38
CA PHE A 77 -2.34 -7.62 -4.37
C PHE A 77 -3.61 -8.37 -4.76
N ASP A 78 -3.53 -9.31 -5.69
CA ASP A 78 -4.70 -10.06 -6.11
C ASP A 78 -5.31 -10.84 -4.94
N LYS A 79 -4.46 -11.41 -4.10
CA LYS A 79 -4.92 -12.12 -2.92
C LYS A 79 -5.56 -11.19 -1.92
N PHE A 80 -5.00 -10.00 -1.77
CA PHE A 80 -5.61 -8.99 -0.92
C PHE A 80 -6.99 -8.60 -1.43
N VAL A 81 -7.13 -8.37 -2.73
CA VAL A 81 -8.41 -7.99 -3.32
C VAL A 81 -9.43 -9.10 -3.12
N SER A 82 -9.02 -10.34 -3.32
CA SER A 82 -9.90 -11.49 -3.09
C SER A 82 -10.40 -11.52 -1.66
N TRP A 83 -9.49 -11.34 -0.71
CA TRP A 83 -9.85 -11.31 0.69
C TRP A 83 -10.82 -10.17 0.99
N LEU A 84 -10.53 -9.01 0.42
CA LEU A 84 -11.35 -7.83 0.65
C LEU A 84 -12.78 -8.03 0.15
N LYS A 85 -12.92 -8.60 -1.04
CA LYS A 85 -14.24 -8.87 -1.61
C LYS A 85 -15.01 -9.87 -0.78
N THR A 86 -14.33 -10.88 -0.28
CA THR A 86 -14.95 -11.88 0.56
C THR A 86 -15.35 -11.28 1.92
N SER A 87 -14.45 -10.48 2.49
CA SER A 87 -14.67 -9.91 3.81
C SER A 87 -15.76 -8.85 3.82
N THR A 88 -15.99 -8.19 2.68
CA THR A 88 -16.94 -7.10 2.62
C THR A 88 -18.24 -7.45 1.93
N LYS A 89 -18.48 -8.73 1.69
CA LYS A 89 -19.70 -9.15 1.01
C LYS A 89 -20.95 -8.76 1.78
N TYR A 90 -20.82 -8.61 3.06
CA TYR A 90 -21.94 -8.20 3.89
C TYR A 90 -22.37 -6.76 3.64
N ASN A 91 -21.55 -6.02 2.92
CA ASN A 91 -21.87 -4.64 2.55
C ASN A 91 -22.73 -4.55 1.33
N SER A 92 -22.99 -5.65 0.69
CA SER A 92 -23.77 -5.68 -0.53
C SER A 92 -25.21 -5.37 -0.28
#